data_b6b974b16e3cdf0b72298827034b0a2a
#
_entry.id   b6b974b16e3cdf0b72298827034b0a2a
#
_cell.length_a   1.000
_cell.length_b   1.000
_cell.length_c   1.000
_cell.angle_alpha   90.00
_cell.angle_beta   90.00
_cell.angle_gamma   90.00
#
_symmetry.space_group_name_H-M   'P 1'
#
loop_
_entity.id
_entity.type
_entity.pdbx_description
1 polymer ?
#
loop_
_entity_poly.entity_id
_entity_poly.type
_entity_poly.pdbx_seq_one_letter_code
_entity_poly.pdbx_strand_id
1 'polypeptide(L)'
;SSSSASSGPALPIRLHDLVLQGGTLNFADYSISPSFEARIDALHGHVRNITNSGGALAAIDLQGQVNDRYSPVTLSGTMDPFHYDRASDVQVAFSNIELPMFNPYSGVYAGYSIAKGKLSTRFTYHIANRALQAEHRPRSAR
;
A
#
# COMPACT_ATOMS: atom_id res chain seq x y z
N SER A 1 22.06 -5.34 25.88
CA SER A 1 21.49 -5.48 25.50
C SER A 1 20.70 -6.16 25.42
N SER A 2 20.39 -6.45 25.52
CA SER A 2 19.82 -7.11 25.30
C SER A 2 18.71 -7.41 25.25
N SER A 3 18.32 -7.29 24.64
CA SER A 3 17.30 -7.59 24.25
C SER A 3 16.96 -8.80 24.27
N SER A 4 17.29 -9.37 25.01
CA SER A 4 16.95 -10.56 25.05
C SER A 4 15.63 -10.77 24.78
N ALA A 5 15.33 -11.30 23.86
CA ALA A 5 14.12 -11.76 23.59
C ALA A 5 13.61 -12.47 24.73
N SER A 6 12.56 -12.10 25.17
CA SER A 6 11.99 -12.75 26.23
C SER A 6 11.69 -14.15 25.86
N SER A 7 12.14 -15.02 26.60
CA SER A 7 11.86 -16.42 26.40
C SER A 7 10.47 -16.80 26.87
N GLY A 8 9.70 -15.90 27.45
CA GLY A 8 8.34 -16.18 27.87
C GLY A 8 7.33 -16.08 26.75
N PRO A 9 6.10 -16.54 26.97
CA PRO A 9 5.04 -16.37 25.99
C PRO A 9 4.76 -14.89 25.77
N ALA A 10 4.45 -14.54 24.55
CA ALA A 10 4.08 -13.17 24.22
C ALA A 10 2.76 -12.83 24.88
N LEU A 11 2.63 -11.60 25.34
CA LEU A 11 1.36 -11.12 25.85
C LEU A 11 0.33 -11.12 24.73
N PRO A 12 -0.89 -11.55 25.00
CA PRO A 12 -1.92 -11.50 23.97
C PRO A 12 -2.29 -10.06 23.68
N ILE A 13 -2.30 -9.74 22.42
CA ILE A 13 -2.67 -8.43 21.91
C ILE A 13 -3.88 -8.61 21.02
N ARG A 14 -4.90 -7.81 21.25
CA ARG A 14 -6.06 -7.78 20.37
C ARG A 14 -6.60 -6.37 20.29
N LEU A 15 -6.63 -5.87 19.07
CA LEU A 15 -7.18 -4.56 18.76
C LEU A 15 -8.19 -4.76 17.65
N HIS A 16 -9.46 -4.53 17.94
CA HIS A 16 -10.52 -4.80 16.98
C HIS A 16 -10.50 -3.81 15.84
N ASP A 17 -10.23 -2.56 16.12
CA ASP A 17 -10.33 -1.52 15.11
C ASP A 17 -9.35 -0.40 15.45
N LEU A 18 -8.37 -0.21 14.58
CA LEU A 18 -7.49 0.93 14.64
C LEU A 18 -7.97 1.95 13.61
N VAL A 19 -8.32 3.13 14.08
CA VAL A 19 -8.79 4.19 13.22
C VAL A 19 -7.67 5.18 12.97
N LEU A 20 -7.36 5.43 11.70
CA LEU A 20 -6.39 6.46 11.32
C LEU A 20 -7.14 7.71 10.88
N GLN A 21 -6.63 8.87 11.30
CA GLN A 21 -7.20 10.16 10.93
C GLN A 21 -6.05 11.12 10.63
N GLY A 22 -5.74 11.28 9.36
CA GLY A 22 -4.77 12.29 8.96
C GLY A 22 -3.30 11.85 8.94
N GLY A 23 -3.05 10.61 8.62
CA GLY A 23 -1.67 10.12 8.51
C GLY A 23 -0.99 10.52 7.20
N THR A 24 0.31 10.29 7.14
CA THR A 24 1.11 10.46 5.93
C THR A 24 1.91 9.20 5.70
N LEU A 25 1.98 8.77 4.44
CA LEU A 25 2.73 7.59 4.04
C LEU A 25 3.52 7.89 2.77
N ASN A 26 4.81 7.56 2.77
CA ASN A 26 5.62 7.64 1.57
C ASN A 26 5.66 6.27 0.92
N PHE A 27 5.17 6.20 -0.30
CA PHE A 27 5.10 4.97 -1.07
C PHE A 27 6.13 5.02 -2.19
N ALA A 28 6.87 3.93 -2.38
CA ALA A 28 7.82 3.83 -3.47
C ALA A 28 7.90 2.41 -3.98
N ASP A 29 7.96 2.27 -5.29
CA ASP A 29 8.21 0.98 -5.95
C ASP A 29 9.28 1.18 -7.01
N TYR A 30 10.47 0.67 -6.74
CA TYR A 30 11.61 0.78 -7.65
C TYR A 30 11.75 -0.44 -8.55
N SER A 31 10.86 -1.41 -8.44
CA SER A 31 10.91 -2.62 -9.26
C SER A 31 10.38 -2.41 -10.67
N ILE A 32 9.74 -1.29 -10.92
CA ILE A 32 9.18 -0.95 -12.23
C ILE A 32 9.94 0.21 -12.84
N SER A 33 9.80 0.38 -14.15
CA SER A 33 10.46 1.46 -14.89
C SER A 33 9.43 2.26 -15.68
N PRO A 34 9.32 3.57 -15.44
CA PRO A 34 10.05 4.31 -14.43
C PRO A 34 9.60 3.92 -13.02
N SER A 35 10.47 4.12 -12.03
CA SER A 35 10.08 3.85 -10.66
C SER A 35 8.93 4.78 -10.25
N PHE A 36 8.14 4.32 -9.31
CA PHE A 36 6.98 5.09 -8.86
C PHE A 36 7.19 5.50 -7.41
N GLU A 37 7.01 6.80 -7.15
CA GLU A 37 7.09 7.34 -5.80
C GLU A 37 5.92 8.28 -5.59
N ALA A 38 5.31 8.22 -4.43
CA ALA A 38 4.20 9.09 -4.09
C ALA A 38 4.14 9.33 -2.59
N ARG A 39 3.85 10.54 -2.20
CA ARG A 39 3.53 10.87 -0.82
C ARG A 39 2.02 10.88 -0.67
N ILE A 40 1.51 10.04 0.19
CA ILE A 40 0.08 9.93 0.46
C ILE A 40 -0.22 10.72 1.72
N ASP A 41 -1.05 11.75 1.59
CA ASP A 41 -1.47 12.60 2.71
C ASP A 41 -2.91 12.32 3.09
N ALA A 42 -3.31 12.83 4.23
CA ALA A 42 -4.67 12.70 4.77
C ALA A 42 -5.12 11.23 4.83
N LEU A 43 -4.19 10.36 5.18
CA LEU A 43 -4.48 8.93 5.24
C LEU A 43 -5.45 8.66 6.37
N HIS A 44 -6.56 8.03 6.07
CA HIS A 44 -7.61 7.75 7.04
C HIS A 44 -8.29 6.44 6.71
N GLY A 45 -8.96 5.88 7.70
CA GLY A 45 -9.70 4.64 7.55
C GLY A 45 -9.44 3.71 8.71
N HIS A 46 -9.46 2.42 8.42
CA HIS A 46 -9.47 1.40 9.46
C HIS A 46 -8.45 0.30 9.16
N VAL A 47 -7.86 -0.21 10.22
CA VAL A 47 -7.15 -1.49 10.21
C VAL A 47 -7.80 -2.34 11.30
N ARG A 48 -8.43 -3.43 10.91
CA ARG A 48 -9.23 -4.24 11.83
C ARG A 48 -8.61 -5.59 12.10
N ASN A 49 -8.93 -6.12 13.27
CA ASN A 49 -8.51 -7.46 13.68
C ASN A 49 -6.99 -7.59 13.83
N ILE A 50 -6.40 -6.64 14.54
CA ILE A 50 -4.97 -6.70 14.85
C ILE A 50 -4.80 -7.58 16.08
N THR A 51 -4.13 -8.72 15.90
CA THR A 51 -3.88 -9.65 17.00
C THR A 51 -2.60 -10.42 16.72
N ASN A 52 -1.89 -10.77 17.78
CA ASN A 52 -0.72 -11.62 17.68
C ASN A 52 -1.04 -13.10 17.80
N SER A 53 -2.33 -13.47 17.80
CA SER A 53 -2.71 -14.87 17.71
C SER A 53 -2.28 -15.42 16.35
N GLY A 54 -1.68 -16.59 16.35
CA GLY A 54 -1.09 -17.15 15.14
C GLY A 54 -2.10 -17.27 14.00
N GLY A 55 -1.71 -16.84 12.83
CA GLY A 55 -2.48 -16.99 11.62
C GLY A 55 -3.60 -15.98 11.41
N ALA A 56 -3.83 -15.10 12.36
CA ALA A 56 -4.88 -14.10 12.20
C ALA A 56 -4.41 -12.98 11.28
N LEU A 57 -5.27 -12.55 10.37
CA LEU A 57 -4.97 -11.49 9.41
C LEU A 57 -5.73 -10.22 9.76
N ALA A 58 -5.01 -9.12 9.79
CA ALA A 58 -5.63 -7.81 9.92
C ALA A 58 -6.14 -7.35 8.55
N ALA A 59 -7.30 -6.69 8.57
CA ALA A 59 -7.89 -6.15 7.35
C ALA A 59 -7.57 -4.65 7.25
N ILE A 60 -7.00 -4.26 6.12
CA ILE A 60 -6.62 -2.89 5.84
C ILE A 60 -7.64 -2.25 4.92
N ASP A 61 -8.13 -1.07 5.30
CA ASP A 61 -9.06 -0.30 4.48
C ASP A 61 -8.78 1.18 4.73
N LEU A 62 -7.86 1.72 3.95
CA LEU A 62 -7.38 3.08 4.13
C LEU A 62 -7.54 3.85 2.83
N GLN A 63 -7.72 5.16 2.96
CA GLN A 63 -7.84 6.08 1.86
C GLN A 63 -6.97 7.30 2.13
N GLY A 64 -6.50 7.92 1.07
CA GLY A 64 -5.72 9.14 1.17
C GLY A 64 -5.69 9.85 -0.16
N GLN A 65 -4.74 10.77 -0.31
CA GLN A 65 -4.63 11.54 -1.53
C GLN A 65 -3.17 11.88 -1.79
N VAL A 66 -2.82 12.00 -3.06
CA VAL A 66 -1.47 12.37 -3.48
C VAL A 66 -1.50 13.82 -3.94
N ASN A 67 -0.58 14.61 -3.38
CA ASN A 67 -0.35 16.03 -3.74
C ASN A 67 -1.54 16.93 -3.46
N ASP A 68 -2.72 16.51 -3.83
CA ASP A 68 -3.93 17.30 -3.63
C ASP A 68 -5.14 16.38 -3.53
N ARG A 69 -6.28 16.99 -3.33
CA ARG A 69 -7.55 16.26 -3.12
C ARG A 69 -8.10 15.59 -4.37
N TYR A 70 -7.48 15.79 -5.53
CA TYR A 70 -8.00 15.25 -6.79
C TYR A 70 -7.32 13.95 -7.20
N SER A 71 -6.36 13.49 -6.44
CA SER A 71 -5.62 12.27 -6.74
C SER A 71 -5.84 11.24 -5.61
N PRO A 72 -7.00 10.60 -5.57
CA PRO A 72 -7.29 9.66 -4.48
C PRO A 72 -6.44 8.41 -4.55
N VAL A 73 -6.16 7.88 -3.36
CA VAL A 73 -5.42 6.64 -3.17
C VAL A 73 -6.21 5.75 -2.24
N THR A 74 -6.25 4.46 -2.55
CA THR A 74 -6.82 3.48 -1.64
C THR A 74 -5.78 2.41 -1.31
N LEU A 75 -5.74 2.01 -0.05
CA LEU A 75 -4.95 0.88 0.42
C LEU A 75 -5.91 -0.13 1.01
N SER A 76 -5.85 -1.35 0.51
CA SER A 76 -6.76 -2.40 0.98
C SER A 76 -6.05 -3.74 0.99
N GLY A 77 -6.58 -4.67 1.75
CA GLY A 77 -6.05 -6.02 1.79
C GLY A 77 -5.98 -6.57 3.18
N THR A 78 -5.17 -7.60 3.33
CA THR A 78 -4.98 -8.29 4.61
C THR A 78 -3.49 -8.54 4.84
N MET A 79 -3.10 -8.59 6.09
CA MET A 79 -1.74 -8.93 6.45
C MET A 79 -1.70 -9.47 7.88
N ASP A 80 -0.66 -10.26 8.16
CA ASP A 80 -0.35 -10.65 9.53
C ASP A 80 0.56 -9.55 10.09
N PRO A 81 0.08 -8.69 11.00
CA PRO A 81 0.84 -7.52 11.42
C PRO A 81 2.09 -7.86 12.23
N PHE A 82 2.16 -9.05 12.78
CA PHE A 82 3.31 -9.48 13.57
C PHE A 82 4.24 -10.41 12.80
N HIS A 83 3.79 -10.92 11.65
CA HIS A 83 4.57 -11.80 10.80
C HIS A 83 4.26 -11.46 9.33
N TYR A 84 4.49 -10.20 8.98
CA TYR A 84 4.10 -9.71 7.63
C TYR A 84 4.79 -10.49 6.52
N ASP A 85 5.94 -11.10 6.78
CA ASP A 85 6.68 -11.89 5.81
C ASP A 85 6.06 -13.28 5.58
N ARG A 86 5.07 -13.67 6.38
CA ARG A 86 4.38 -14.94 6.21
C ARG A 86 3.13 -14.79 5.37
N ALA A 87 2.37 -13.74 5.59
CA ALA A 87 1.11 -13.55 4.89
C ALA A 87 0.79 -12.07 4.80
N SER A 88 0.88 -11.54 3.60
CA SER A 88 0.44 -10.19 3.29
C SER A 88 -0.12 -10.17 1.89
N ASP A 89 -1.25 -9.52 1.72
CA ASP A 89 -1.91 -9.40 0.42
C ASP A 89 -2.49 -8.00 0.37
N VAL A 90 -1.71 -7.05 -0.12
CA VAL A 90 -2.01 -5.63 -0.03
C VAL A 90 -2.06 -5.03 -1.42
N GLN A 91 -3.05 -4.17 -1.63
CA GLN A 91 -3.26 -3.49 -2.88
C GLN A 91 -3.28 -1.99 -2.66
N VAL A 92 -2.55 -1.27 -3.49
CA VAL A 92 -2.51 0.19 -3.47
C VAL A 92 -2.96 0.68 -4.83
N ALA A 93 -4.01 1.49 -4.87
CA ALA A 93 -4.56 2.01 -6.12
C ALA A 93 -4.52 3.53 -6.12
N PHE A 94 -3.93 4.08 -7.16
CA PHE A 94 -3.81 5.52 -7.39
C PHE A 94 -4.68 5.93 -8.56
N SER A 95 -5.34 7.07 -8.44
CA SER A 95 -6.22 7.57 -9.51
C SER A 95 -5.94 9.04 -9.78
N ASN A 96 -5.94 9.38 -11.05
CA ASN A 96 -5.91 10.78 -11.52
C ASN A 96 -4.70 11.59 -11.03
N ILE A 97 -3.54 10.96 -10.95
CA ILE A 97 -2.32 11.68 -10.60
C ILE A 97 -1.92 12.56 -11.79
N GLU A 98 -1.84 13.86 -11.57
CA GLU A 98 -1.40 14.76 -12.63
C GLU A 98 0.08 14.60 -12.87
N LEU A 99 0.43 14.52 -14.14
CA LEU A 99 1.83 14.52 -14.56
C LEU A 99 2.22 15.97 -14.84
N PRO A 100 3.18 16.51 -14.11
CA PRO A 100 3.54 17.93 -14.24
C PRO A 100 4.09 18.27 -15.61
N MET A 101 4.72 17.30 -16.27
CA MET A 101 5.22 17.47 -17.62
C MET A 101 4.99 16.22 -18.39
N PHE A 102 3.95 16.22 -19.21
CA PHE A 102 3.71 15.08 -20.07
C PHE A 102 4.70 15.10 -21.23
N ASN A 103 5.61 14.15 -21.25
CA ASN A 103 6.54 13.99 -22.34
C ASN A 103 5.96 13.00 -23.35
N PRO A 104 5.54 13.45 -24.54
CA PRO A 104 4.93 12.55 -25.51
C PRO A 104 5.91 11.51 -26.07
N TYR A 105 7.21 11.71 -25.89
CA TYR A 105 8.19 10.73 -26.33
C TYR A 105 8.38 9.60 -25.34
N SER A 106 7.60 9.59 -24.30
CA SER A 106 7.88 8.67 -23.26
C SER A 106 7.24 7.34 -23.50
N GLY A 107 7.91 6.47 -24.15
CA GLY A 107 7.71 5.06 -23.92
C GLY A 107 7.93 4.68 -22.46
N VAL A 108 8.46 5.61 -21.68
CA VAL A 108 8.72 5.39 -20.26
C VAL A 108 7.47 5.15 -19.42
N TYR A 109 6.30 5.56 -19.89
CA TYR A 109 5.07 5.32 -19.16
C TYR A 109 4.32 4.08 -19.63
N ALA A 110 4.96 3.22 -20.42
CA ALA A 110 4.39 1.95 -20.79
C ALA A 110 4.14 1.14 -19.51
N GLY A 111 2.95 0.60 -19.36
CA GLY A 111 2.56 -0.07 -18.13
C GLY A 111 1.75 0.78 -17.17
N TYR A 112 1.62 2.08 -17.45
CA TYR A 112 0.71 2.95 -16.71
C TYR A 112 -0.47 3.30 -17.59
N SER A 113 -1.63 3.51 -16.98
CA SER A 113 -2.80 3.99 -17.68
C SER A 113 -2.83 5.51 -17.60
N ILE A 114 -2.70 6.17 -18.76
CA ILE A 114 -2.65 7.63 -18.84
C ILE A 114 -3.81 8.10 -19.70
N ALA A 115 -4.63 8.99 -19.15
CA ALA A 115 -5.73 9.60 -19.88
C ALA A 115 -5.75 11.09 -19.56
N LYS A 116 -5.74 11.94 -20.57
CA LYS A 116 -5.81 13.40 -20.42
C LYS A 116 -4.72 13.95 -19.48
N GLY A 117 -3.50 13.40 -19.57
CA GLY A 117 -2.40 13.82 -18.71
C GLY A 117 -2.49 13.37 -17.27
N LYS A 118 -3.40 12.45 -16.97
CA LYS A 118 -3.57 11.91 -15.62
C LYS A 118 -3.28 10.41 -15.62
N LEU A 119 -2.58 9.99 -14.59
CA LEU A 119 -2.12 8.61 -14.45
C LEU A 119 -2.93 7.88 -13.39
N SER A 120 -3.36 6.67 -13.72
CA SER A 120 -4.00 5.77 -12.76
C SER A 120 -3.29 4.44 -12.80
N THR A 121 -3.05 3.87 -11.64
CA THR A 121 -2.28 2.63 -11.55
C THR A 121 -2.64 1.86 -10.28
N ARG A 122 -2.34 0.58 -10.28
CA ARG A 122 -2.60 -0.32 -9.17
C ARG A 122 -1.38 -1.20 -8.92
N PHE A 123 -0.99 -1.28 -7.67
CA PHE A 123 0.08 -2.15 -7.22
C PHE A 123 -0.53 -3.22 -6.31
N THR A 124 -0.16 -4.46 -6.54
CA THR A 124 -0.60 -5.58 -5.71
C THR A 124 0.62 -6.32 -5.20
N TYR A 125 0.67 -6.52 -3.90
CA TYR A 125 1.78 -7.20 -3.24
C TYR A 125 1.26 -8.39 -2.48
N HIS A 126 1.81 -9.54 -2.80
CA HIS A 126 1.45 -10.80 -2.14
C HIS A 126 2.72 -11.39 -1.54
N ILE A 127 2.72 -11.57 -0.23
CA ILE A 127 3.82 -12.19 0.49
C ILE A 127 3.29 -13.45 1.16
N ALA A 128 3.92 -14.57 0.85
CA ALA A 128 3.60 -15.85 1.48
C ALA A 128 4.92 -16.56 1.76
N ASN A 129 5.12 -16.99 2.98
CA ASN A 129 6.32 -17.73 3.38
C ASN A 129 7.61 -16.99 2.96
N ARG A 130 7.64 -15.67 3.18
CA ARG A 130 8.77 -14.79 2.87
C ARG A 130 9.04 -14.59 1.39
N ALA A 131 8.18 -15.06 0.51
CA ALA A 131 8.31 -14.85 -0.91
C ALA A 131 7.39 -13.75 -1.37
N LEU A 132 7.95 -12.67 -1.88
CA LEU A 132 7.18 -11.53 -2.38
C LEU A 132 6.85 -11.73 -3.84
N GLN A 133 5.57 -11.58 -4.18
CA GLN A 133 5.10 -11.47 -5.55
C GLN A 133 4.44 -10.10 -5.69
N ALA A 134 4.92 -9.33 -6.65
CA ALA A 134 4.40 -7.99 -6.86
C ALA A 134 3.87 -7.87 -8.27
N GLU A 135 2.71 -7.24 -8.42
CA GLU A 135 2.11 -6.95 -9.70
C GLU A 135 1.83 -5.47 -9.79
N HIS A 136 2.10 -4.92 -10.95
CA HIS A 136 1.74 -3.56 -11.28
C HIS A 136 0.87 -3.59 -12.52
N ARG A 137 -0.33 -3.04 -12.43
CA ARG A 137 -1.27 -2.99 -13.55
C ARG A 137 -1.81 -1.59 -13.74
N PRO A 138 -1.85 -1.11 -14.98
CA PRO A 138 -2.58 0.12 -15.25
C PRO A 138 -4.06 -0.15 -15.03
N ARG A 139 -4.75 0.83 -14.47
CA ARG A 139 -6.20 0.74 -14.32
C ARG A 139 -6.84 1.11 -15.66
N SER A 140 -8.00 0.49 -15.92
CA SER A 140 -8.74 0.86 -17.12
C SER A 140 -9.08 2.33 -17.09
N ALA A 141 -8.74 3.04 -18.16
CA ALA A 141 -9.14 4.43 -18.31
C ALA A 141 -10.59 4.44 -18.82
N ARG A 142 -11.39 5.25 -18.20
CA ARG A 142 -12.76 5.47 -18.67
C ARG A 142 -13.04 6.94 -18.82
#